data_5616ac9ad62bfb4692bc3c240dfdf94d
#
_entry.id   5616ac9ad62bfb4692bc3c240dfdf94d
#
_cell.length_a   1.000
_cell.length_b   1.000
_cell.length_c   1.000
_cell.angle_alpha   90.00
_cell.angle_beta   90.00
_cell.angle_gamma   90.00
#
_symmetry.space_group_name_H-M   'P 1'
#
loop_
_entity.id
_entity.type
_entity.pdbx_description
1 polymer ?
#
loop_
_entity_poly.entity_id
_entity_poly.type
_entity_poly.pdbx_seq_one_letter_code
_entity_poly.pdbx_strand_id
1 'polypeptide(L)'
;MSDISPNPTPESPSPQPVKRPWYREYGEALFVALILALIIRTFVVQAFKIPSGSMEDTLLIGDHLLVNKFLYGTEIPFTDISFLPIRDPQRADVIVFEFPGDKDKSFFQRKDFIKRIVGLPGDKIEVRSKKVYVNGELYQIPEEVHKDPNLLPEKASPRDFFGPVRVPEGHYFVMGDNRDHSFDSRFWGYVPQENIKGLAFIKYWSWDSENNWPRFNRIGRPIH
;
A
#
# COMPACT_ATOMS: atom_id res chain seq x y z
N MET A 1 40.91 43.17 -70.84
CA MET A 1 40.80 41.97 -70.02
C MET A 1 39.70 42.24 -69.01
N SER A 2 38.49 41.77 -69.27
CA SER A 2 37.32 42.01 -68.43
C SER A 2 37.12 40.74 -67.55
N ASP A 3 37.30 40.94 -66.24
CA ASP A 3 37.04 39.95 -65.21
C ASP A 3 35.56 39.67 -65.12
N ILE A 4 35.17 38.48 -65.49
CA ILE A 4 33.82 37.98 -65.29
C ILE A 4 33.82 37.27 -63.95
N SER A 5 33.23 37.91 -62.91
CA SER A 5 32.98 37.35 -61.62
C SER A 5 31.87 36.31 -61.73
N PRO A 6 32.00 35.05 -61.20
CA PRO A 6 30.97 34.04 -61.30
C PRO A 6 29.78 34.43 -60.41
N ASN A 7 28.58 34.33 -61.03
CA ASN A 7 27.29 34.60 -60.38
C ASN A 7 27.06 33.58 -59.28
N PRO A 8 26.64 33.94 -58.04
CA PRO A 8 26.36 32.98 -56.97
C PRO A 8 25.19 32.10 -57.36
N THR A 9 25.40 30.80 -57.19
CA THR A 9 24.37 29.77 -57.40
C THR A 9 23.24 30.02 -56.37
N PRO A 10 21.95 29.98 -56.79
CA PRO A 10 20.85 30.18 -55.84
C PRO A 10 20.82 29.00 -54.85
N GLU A 11 20.94 29.32 -53.55
CA GLU A 11 20.76 28.38 -52.47
C GLU A 11 19.34 27.82 -52.54
N SER A 12 19.23 26.49 -52.58
CA SER A 12 17.94 25.79 -52.47
C SER A 12 17.27 26.13 -51.12
N PRO A 13 15.97 26.48 -51.10
CA PRO A 13 15.28 26.81 -49.88
C PRO A 13 15.33 25.61 -48.91
N SER A 14 15.84 25.83 -47.70
CA SER A 14 15.83 24.83 -46.64
C SER A 14 14.38 24.36 -46.35
N PRO A 15 14.14 23.05 -46.18
CA PRO A 15 12.79 22.54 -45.94
C PRO A 15 12.23 23.15 -44.65
N GLN A 16 11.18 23.95 -44.75
CA GLN A 16 10.49 24.54 -43.61
C GLN A 16 9.82 23.41 -42.82
N PRO A 17 9.94 23.39 -41.48
CA PRO A 17 9.28 22.39 -40.66
C PRO A 17 7.76 22.50 -40.84
N VAL A 18 7.15 21.39 -41.29
CA VAL A 18 5.70 21.30 -41.45
C VAL A 18 5.08 21.43 -40.07
N LYS A 19 4.38 22.51 -39.78
CA LYS A 19 3.63 22.71 -38.54
C LYS A 19 2.53 21.66 -38.45
N ARG A 20 2.71 20.67 -37.57
CA ARG A 20 1.66 19.68 -37.28
C ARG A 20 0.46 20.41 -36.67
N PRO A 21 -0.79 20.04 -37.02
CA PRO A 21 -1.97 20.64 -36.42
C PRO A 21 -2.00 20.36 -34.92
N TRP A 22 -2.28 21.38 -34.11
CA TRP A 22 -2.24 21.35 -32.65
C TRP A 22 -3.03 20.21 -32.01
N TYR A 23 -4.21 19.85 -32.58
CA TYR A 23 -5.05 18.75 -32.08
C TYR A 23 -4.36 17.37 -32.18
N ARG A 24 -3.46 17.19 -33.12
CA ARG A 24 -2.71 15.94 -33.30
C ARG A 24 -1.59 15.84 -32.26
N GLU A 25 -0.90 16.92 -32.00
CA GLU A 25 0.17 17.00 -30.98
C GLU A 25 -0.41 16.79 -29.59
N TYR A 26 -1.51 17.47 -29.23
CA TYR A 26 -2.18 17.28 -27.94
C TYR A 26 -2.86 15.90 -27.82
N GLY A 27 -3.39 15.35 -28.93
CA GLY A 27 -3.97 14.03 -28.95
C GLY A 27 -2.94 12.92 -28.71
N GLU A 28 -1.77 13.00 -29.33
CA GLU A 28 -0.65 12.07 -29.10
C GLU A 28 -0.16 12.17 -27.64
N ALA A 29 0.03 13.38 -27.13
CA ALA A 29 0.45 13.61 -25.76
C ALA A 29 -0.55 13.08 -24.72
N LEU A 30 -1.85 13.31 -24.93
CA LEU A 30 -2.91 12.82 -24.06
C LEU A 30 -2.99 11.28 -24.07
N PHE A 31 -2.84 10.66 -25.24
CA PHE A 31 -2.83 9.20 -25.39
C PHE A 31 -1.65 8.57 -24.65
N VAL A 32 -0.45 9.11 -24.80
CA VAL A 32 0.74 8.66 -24.07
C VAL A 32 0.57 8.85 -22.55
N ALA A 33 0.06 10.01 -22.13
CA ALA A 33 -0.22 10.28 -20.71
C ALA A 33 -1.23 9.31 -20.11
N LEU A 34 -2.30 8.96 -20.86
CA LEU A 34 -3.31 7.99 -20.44
C LEU A 34 -2.71 6.58 -20.28
N ILE A 35 -1.91 6.13 -21.26
CA ILE A 35 -1.24 4.83 -21.17
C ILE A 35 -0.31 4.81 -19.96
N LEU A 36 0.52 5.84 -19.78
CA LEU A 36 1.44 5.92 -18.66
C LEU A 36 0.69 5.93 -17.32
N ALA A 37 -0.41 6.68 -17.22
CA ALA A 37 -1.25 6.70 -16.02
C ALA A 37 -1.87 5.31 -15.72
N LEU A 38 -2.31 4.59 -16.76
CA LEU A 38 -2.82 3.22 -16.62
C LEU A 38 -1.74 2.25 -16.15
N ILE A 39 -0.52 2.35 -16.69
CA ILE A 39 0.63 1.54 -16.26
C ILE A 39 0.95 1.81 -14.80
N ILE A 40 1.09 3.09 -14.41
CA ILE A 40 1.39 3.47 -13.03
C ILE A 40 0.29 2.96 -12.08
N ARG A 41 -0.99 3.18 -12.40
CA ARG A 41 -2.12 2.72 -11.61
C ARG A 41 -2.17 1.20 -11.46
N THR A 42 -1.83 0.46 -12.51
CA THR A 42 -1.91 -1.01 -12.50
C THR A 42 -0.76 -1.65 -11.74
N PHE A 43 0.46 -1.15 -11.92
CA PHE A 43 1.67 -1.84 -11.47
C PHE A 43 2.38 -1.19 -10.29
N VAL A 44 2.25 0.14 -10.11
CA VAL A 44 3.07 0.85 -9.13
C VAL A 44 2.29 1.23 -7.89
N VAL A 45 1.12 1.88 -8.05
CA VAL A 45 0.40 2.48 -6.93
C VAL A 45 -1.09 2.18 -7.01
N GLN A 46 -1.65 1.71 -5.89
CA GLN A 46 -3.09 1.52 -5.76
C GLN A 46 -3.66 2.39 -4.63
N ALA A 47 -4.80 3.03 -4.90
CA ALA A 47 -5.52 3.82 -3.91
C ALA A 47 -6.50 2.94 -3.12
N PHE A 48 -6.52 3.14 -1.79
CA PHE A 48 -7.44 2.47 -0.88
C PHE A 48 -8.14 3.49 0.01
N LYS A 49 -9.39 3.20 0.40
CA LYS A 49 -10.14 3.96 1.38
C LYS A 49 -10.24 3.15 2.68
N ILE A 50 -10.07 3.80 3.82
CA ILE A 50 -10.16 3.17 5.14
C ILE A 50 -11.63 3.11 5.58
N PRO A 51 -12.22 1.90 5.70
CA PRO A 51 -13.61 1.73 6.08
C PRO A 51 -13.81 1.48 7.58
N SER A 52 -12.75 1.17 8.34
CA SER A 52 -12.85 0.72 9.74
C SER A 52 -11.78 1.34 10.64
N GLY A 53 -12.06 1.39 11.94
CA GLY A 53 -11.19 1.99 12.96
C GLY A 53 -10.09 1.07 13.52
N SER A 54 -9.80 -0.08 12.88
CA SER A 54 -8.82 -1.03 13.43
C SER A 54 -7.37 -0.55 13.42
N MET A 55 -7.08 0.53 12.69
CA MET A 55 -5.78 1.18 12.60
C MET A 55 -5.79 2.61 13.18
N GLU A 56 -6.82 2.94 14.00
CA GLU A 56 -6.82 4.22 14.74
C GLU A 56 -5.64 4.24 15.76
N ASP A 57 -4.92 5.32 15.96
CA ASP A 57 -5.05 6.68 15.42
C ASP A 57 -4.18 6.89 14.16
N THR A 58 -3.45 5.88 13.72
CA THR A 58 -2.62 5.93 12.51
C THR A 58 -3.45 6.23 11.28
N LEU A 59 -4.54 5.48 11.10
CA LEU A 59 -5.50 5.64 10.00
C LEU A 59 -6.91 5.78 10.53
N LEU A 60 -7.60 6.84 10.13
CA LEU A 60 -8.99 7.10 10.51
C LEU A 60 -9.95 6.67 9.40
N ILE A 61 -11.18 6.35 9.78
CA ILE A 61 -12.26 6.13 8.81
C ILE A 61 -12.39 7.38 7.93
N GLY A 62 -12.39 7.18 6.60
CA GLY A 62 -12.41 8.27 5.62
C GLY A 62 -11.04 8.75 5.15
N ASP A 63 -9.93 8.19 5.68
CA ASP A 63 -8.61 8.35 5.09
C ASP A 63 -8.53 7.59 3.76
N HIS A 64 -7.87 8.19 2.79
CA HIS A 64 -7.53 7.58 1.51
C HIS A 64 -6.01 7.52 1.41
N LEU A 65 -5.48 6.36 1.13
CA LEU A 65 -4.05 6.09 1.12
C LEU A 65 -3.59 5.49 -0.21
N LEU A 66 -2.30 5.67 -0.48
CA LEU A 66 -1.61 5.03 -1.59
C LEU A 66 -0.80 3.84 -1.07
N VAL A 67 -0.86 2.76 -1.80
CA VAL A 67 -0.15 1.51 -1.54
C VAL A 67 0.85 1.26 -2.65
N ASN A 68 2.11 1.09 -2.28
CA ASN A 68 3.18 0.70 -3.20
C ASN A 68 3.14 -0.81 -3.40
N LYS A 69 2.69 -1.23 -4.58
CA LYS A 69 2.60 -2.65 -4.96
C LYS A 69 3.96 -3.22 -5.37
N PHE A 70 4.82 -2.37 -5.92
CA PHE A 70 6.07 -2.78 -6.53
C PHE A 70 7.14 -3.18 -5.49
N LEU A 71 7.01 -2.72 -4.24
CA LEU A 71 8.03 -2.88 -3.21
C LEU A 71 8.29 -4.34 -2.83
N TYR A 72 7.24 -5.15 -2.74
CA TYR A 72 7.28 -6.55 -2.30
C TYR A 72 7.24 -7.58 -3.44
N GLY A 73 7.40 -7.10 -4.68
CA GLY A 73 7.20 -7.93 -5.86
C GLY A 73 5.70 -8.13 -6.14
N THR A 74 5.27 -7.72 -7.31
CA THR A 74 3.88 -7.86 -7.73
C THR A 74 3.82 -8.79 -8.93
N GLU A 75 2.92 -9.76 -8.87
CA GLU A 75 2.54 -10.53 -10.05
C GLU A 75 1.72 -9.65 -10.99
N ILE A 76 2.04 -9.69 -12.28
CA ILE A 76 1.26 -9.01 -13.30
C ILE A 76 -0.04 -9.80 -13.48
N PRO A 77 -1.23 -9.19 -13.25
CA PRO A 77 -2.49 -9.87 -13.44
C PRO A 77 -2.57 -10.54 -14.82
N PHE A 78 -3.02 -11.79 -14.86
CA PHE A 78 -3.18 -12.61 -16.07
C PHE A 78 -1.86 -13.01 -16.79
N THR A 79 -0.70 -12.91 -16.12
CA THR A 79 0.59 -13.38 -16.66
C THR A 79 1.37 -14.10 -15.55
N ASP A 80 2.30 -14.96 -15.93
CA ASP A 80 3.24 -15.61 -14.99
C ASP A 80 4.48 -14.74 -14.71
N ILE A 81 4.41 -13.45 -15.04
CA ILE A 81 5.53 -12.52 -14.85
C ILE A 81 5.39 -11.87 -13.47
N SER A 82 6.35 -12.12 -12.60
CA SER A 82 6.51 -11.41 -11.33
C SER A 82 7.69 -10.43 -11.40
N PHE A 83 7.53 -9.23 -10.85
CA PHE A 83 8.65 -8.35 -10.60
C PHE A 83 9.41 -8.85 -9.37
N LEU A 84 10.75 -8.83 -9.47
CA LEU A 84 11.58 -9.12 -8.31
C LEU A 84 11.29 -8.11 -7.20
N PRO A 85 11.10 -8.57 -5.95
CA PRO A 85 10.90 -7.67 -4.82
C PRO A 85 12.11 -6.76 -4.63
N ILE A 86 11.87 -5.49 -4.33
CA ILE A 86 12.94 -4.55 -3.95
C ILE A 86 13.44 -4.90 -2.53
N ARG A 87 12.52 -5.25 -1.65
CA ARG A 87 12.80 -5.76 -0.30
C ARG A 87 11.65 -6.63 0.22
N ASP A 88 11.95 -7.46 1.18
CA ASP A 88 10.94 -8.21 1.92
C ASP A 88 10.14 -7.30 2.87
N PRO A 89 8.90 -7.70 3.21
CA PRO A 89 8.13 -7.05 4.27
C PRO A 89 8.89 -7.05 5.60
N GLN A 90 8.90 -5.92 6.28
CA GLN A 90 9.61 -5.72 7.54
C GLN A 90 8.64 -5.53 8.70
N ARG A 91 9.14 -5.73 9.92
CA ARG A 91 8.38 -5.40 11.14
C ARG A 91 8.08 -3.90 11.18
N ALA A 92 6.89 -3.55 11.65
CA ALA A 92 6.27 -2.23 11.63
C ALA A 92 5.75 -1.75 10.27
N ASP A 93 6.00 -2.43 9.15
CA ASP A 93 5.35 -2.09 7.88
C ASP A 93 3.82 -2.17 7.99
N VAL A 94 3.12 -1.14 7.52
CA VAL A 94 1.66 -1.14 7.38
C VAL A 94 1.32 -1.67 6.00
N ILE A 95 0.76 -2.87 5.94
CA ILE A 95 0.49 -3.58 4.70
C ILE A 95 -0.99 -3.67 4.38
N VAL A 96 -1.31 -3.62 3.08
CA VAL A 96 -2.62 -4.03 2.55
C VAL A 96 -2.47 -5.43 1.99
N PHE A 97 -3.41 -6.30 2.35
CA PHE A 97 -3.39 -7.70 1.94
C PHE A 97 -4.81 -8.24 1.76
N GLU A 98 -4.94 -9.29 0.97
CA GLU A 98 -6.18 -10.04 0.82
C GLU A 98 -6.42 -10.91 2.06
N PHE A 99 -7.62 -10.84 2.62
CA PHE A 99 -7.97 -11.58 3.83
C PHE A 99 -7.84 -13.09 3.63
N PRO A 100 -7.00 -13.80 4.41
CA PRO A 100 -6.74 -15.22 4.19
C PRO A 100 -7.98 -16.12 4.33
N GLY A 101 -8.97 -15.69 5.10
CA GLY A 101 -10.25 -16.42 5.26
C GLY A 101 -11.18 -16.34 4.04
N ASP A 102 -10.82 -15.60 3.02
CA ASP A 102 -11.62 -15.44 1.80
C ASP A 102 -11.11 -16.30 0.61
N LYS A 103 -10.19 -17.25 0.84
CA LYS A 103 -9.57 -18.08 -0.22
C LYS A 103 -10.59 -18.78 -1.13
N ASP A 104 -11.68 -19.25 -0.54
CA ASP A 104 -12.75 -20.00 -1.26
C ASP A 104 -13.75 -19.08 -1.97
N LYS A 105 -13.61 -17.76 -1.81
CA LYS A 105 -14.49 -16.79 -2.44
C LYS A 105 -14.03 -16.43 -3.85
N SER A 106 -14.99 -16.05 -4.70
CA SER A 106 -14.69 -15.45 -6.00
C SER A 106 -13.83 -14.20 -5.82
N PHE A 107 -12.92 -13.94 -6.76
CA PHE A 107 -12.00 -12.80 -6.77
C PHE A 107 -12.66 -11.46 -6.43
N PHE A 108 -13.88 -11.21 -6.93
CA PHE A 108 -14.64 -9.97 -6.67
C PHE A 108 -15.27 -9.90 -5.26
N GLN A 109 -15.27 -10.98 -4.51
CA GLN A 109 -15.85 -11.06 -3.15
C GLN A 109 -14.79 -11.04 -2.06
N ARG A 110 -13.52 -11.13 -2.43
CA ARG A 110 -12.39 -11.11 -1.50
C ARG A 110 -12.20 -9.72 -0.94
N LYS A 111 -11.95 -9.65 0.36
CA LYS A 111 -11.81 -8.38 1.09
C LYS A 111 -10.36 -8.05 1.31
N ASP A 112 -10.02 -6.79 1.14
CA ASP A 112 -8.71 -6.26 1.50
C ASP A 112 -8.71 -5.74 2.94
N PHE A 113 -7.71 -6.18 3.69
CA PHE A 113 -7.46 -5.73 5.05
C PHE A 113 -6.17 -4.89 5.07
N ILE A 114 -6.11 -4.00 6.06
CA ILE A 114 -4.90 -3.23 6.36
C ILE A 114 -4.51 -3.44 7.81
N LYS A 115 -3.27 -3.84 8.05
CA LYS A 115 -2.70 -4.09 9.38
C LYS A 115 -1.21 -3.80 9.39
N ARG A 116 -0.63 -3.73 10.58
CA ARG A 116 0.80 -3.60 10.80
C ARG A 116 1.45 -4.96 11.02
N ILE A 117 2.60 -5.20 10.40
CA ILE A 117 3.41 -6.39 10.65
C ILE A 117 4.02 -6.30 12.04
N VAL A 118 3.76 -7.31 12.86
CA VAL A 118 4.31 -7.47 14.20
C VAL A 118 5.29 -8.63 14.26
N GLY A 119 4.97 -9.75 13.61
CA GLY A 119 5.82 -10.94 13.56
C GLY A 119 6.27 -11.27 12.14
N LEU A 120 7.55 -11.55 11.98
CA LEU A 120 8.20 -12.04 10.77
C LEU A 120 8.29 -13.57 10.77
N PRO A 121 8.55 -14.23 9.63
CA PRO A 121 8.77 -15.67 9.58
C PRO A 121 9.80 -16.13 10.64
N GLY A 122 9.45 -17.19 11.38
CA GLY A 122 10.28 -17.73 12.47
C GLY A 122 10.11 -17.07 13.83
N ASP A 123 9.51 -15.90 13.94
CA ASP A 123 9.29 -15.22 15.22
C ASP A 123 8.35 -15.98 16.14
N LYS A 124 8.61 -15.89 17.44
CA LYS A 124 7.69 -16.33 18.49
C LYS A 124 6.90 -15.15 19.01
N ILE A 125 5.57 -15.18 18.83
CA ILE A 125 4.66 -14.11 19.23
C ILE A 125 3.84 -14.55 20.43
N GLU A 126 3.71 -13.65 21.40
CA GLU A 126 2.89 -13.83 22.59
C GLU A 126 2.27 -12.51 23.02
N VAL A 127 1.01 -12.54 23.47
CA VAL A 127 0.36 -11.38 24.08
C VAL A 127 0.00 -11.74 25.52
N ARG A 128 0.47 -10.92 26.45
CA ARG A 128 0.18 -11.04 27.90
C ARG A 128 -0.35 -9.73 28.43
N SER A 129 -1.56 -9.74 28.94
CA SER A 129 -2.19 -8.51 29.48
C SER A 129 -2.08 -7.32 28.52
N LYS A 130 -2.47 -7.52 27.25
CA LYS A 130 -2.39 -6.57 26.12
C LYS A 130 -0.97 -6.26 25.59
N LYS A 131 0.08 -6.60 26.33
CA LYS A 131 1.47 -6.37 25.92
C LYS A 131 1.93 -7.45 24.94
N VAL A 132 2.50 -7.01 23.82
CA VAL A 132 3.01 -7.90 22.79
C VAL A 132 4.48 -8.21 23.05
N TYR A 133 4.82 -9.50 22.99
CA TYR A 133 6.18 -9.99 23.09
C TYR A 133 6.58 -10.68 21.80
N VAL A 134 7.74 -10.32 21.28
CA VAL A 134 8.35 -10.95 20.10
C VAL A 134 9.66 -11.59 20.54
N ASN A 135 9.80 -12.89 20.35
CA ASN A 135 10.95 -13.67 20.78
C ASN A 135 11.28 -13.53 22.28
N GLY A 136 10.26 -13.25 23.09
CA GLY A 136 10.39 -13.05 24.54
C GLY A 136 10.65 -11.60 24.97
N GLU A 137 10.94 -10.70 24.04
CA GLU A 137 11.16 -9.28 24.32
C GLU A 137 9.89 -8.47 24.11
N LEU A 138 9.66 -7.46 24.96
CA LEU A 138 8.52 -6.57 24.84
C LEU A 138 8.63 -5.75 23.57
N TYR A 139 7.64 -5.85 22.69
CA TYR A 139 7.53 -5.07 21.47
C TYR A 139 6.43 -4.01 21.62
N GLN A 140 6.82 -2.74 21.59
CA GLN A 140 5.93 -1.60 21.63
C GLN A 140 6.27 -0.61 20.52
N ILE A 141 5.25 0.04 19.99
CA ILE A 141 5.36 1.08 18.98
C ILE A 141 4.56 2.32 19.42
N PRO A 142 4.97 3.53 19.02
CA PRO A 142 4.27 4.76 19.39
C PRO A 142 2.81 4.81 18.88
N GLU A 143 2.52 4.12 17.79
CA GLU A 143 1.21 4.09 17.14
C GLU A 143 0.19 3.17 17.81
N GLU A 144 0.65 2.34 18.76
CA GLU A 144 -0.20 1.38 19.47
C GLU A 144 -1.19 2.08 20.40
N VAL A 145 -2.48 1.75 20.26
CA VAL A 145 -3.56 2.35 21.03
C VAL A 145 -4.39 1.30 21.72
N HIS A 146 -4.64 1.53 23.01
CA HIS A 146 -5.55 0.74 23.86
C HIS A 146 -6.70 1.63 24.34
N LYS A 147 -7.89 1.40 23.83
CA LYS A 147 -9.10 2.22 24.12
C LYS A 147 -10.01 1.61 25.18
N ASP A 148 -9.87 0.32 25.46
CA ASP A 148 -10.62 -0.37 26.50
C ASP A 148 -9.70 -0.59 27.72
N PRO A 149 -10.01 -0.03 28.91
CA PRO A 149 -9.21 -0.24 30.10
C PRO A 149 -9.31 -1.65 30.68
N ASN A 150 -10.34 -2.42 30.29
CA ASN A 150 -10.59 -3.75 30.81
C ASN A 150 -9.73 -4.81 30.14
N LEU A 151 -9.32 -5.81 30.92
CA LEU A 151 -8.71 -7.04 30.42
C LEU A 151 -9.79 -8.09 30.18
N LEU A 152 -9.81 -8.66 29.00
CA LEU A 152 -10.64 -9.82 28.70
C LEU A 152 -9.91 -11.10 29.12
N PRO A 153 -10.59 -12.03 29.83
CA PRO A 153 -9.99 -13.32 30.14
C PRO A 153 -9.60 -14.11 28.89
N GLU A 154 -8.52 -14.86 28.97
CA GLU A 154 -8.01 -15.69 27.86
C GLU A 154 -9.07 -16.61 27.25
N LYS A 155 -9.92 -17.22 28.11
CA LYS A 155 -11.01 -18.09 27.68
C LYS A 155 -12.14 -17.35 26.93
N ALA A 156 -12.26 -16.05 27.09
CA ALA A 156 -13.30 -15.25 26.45
C ALA A 156 -12.86 -14.69 25.10
N SER A 157 -11.59 -14.31 24.96
CA SER A 157 -11.07 -13.70 23.75
C SER A 157 -9.54 -13.79 23.69
N PRO A 158 -8.96 -14.02 22.51
CA PRO A 158 -7.50 -13.97 22.32
C PRO A 158 -6.96 -12.52 22.27
N ARG A 159 -7.79 -11.50 22.51
CA ARG A 159 -7.44 -10.09 22.38
C ARG A 159 -6.28 -9.68 23.29
N ASP A 160 -6.37 -10.03 24.58
CA ASP A 160 -5.49 -9.55 25.62
C ASP A 160 -4.48 -10.61 26.10
N PHE A 161 -4.75 -11.88 25.75
CA PHE A 161 -3.89 -13.04 26.02
C PHE A 161 -3.90 -13.95 24.79
N PHE A 162 -2.72 -14.18 24.21
CA PHE A 162 -2.58 -14.98 22.99
C PHE A 162 -1.22 -15.66 22.92
N GLY A 163 -1.19 -16.88 22.43
CA GLY A 163 0.04 -17.61 22.17
C GLY A 163 0.63 -18.29 23.42
N PRO A 164 1.94 -18.60 23.44
CA PRO A 164 2.90 -18.28 22.38
C PRO A 164 2.72 -19.11 21.10
N VAL A 165 2.89 -18.47 19.94
CA VAL A 165 2.86 -19.12 18.63
C VAL A 165 4.12 -18.77 17.84
N ARG A 166 4.56 -19.67 16.93
CA ARG A 166 5.63 -19.40 16.00
C ARG A 166 5.07 -19.06 14.63
N VAL A 167 5.51 -17.97 14.04
CA VAL A 167 5.12 -17.55 12.69
C VAL A 167 5.78 -18.51 11.68
N PRO A 168 4.98 -19.17 10.81
CA PRO A 168 5.53 -20.06 9.80
C PRO A 168 6.37 -19.34 8.75
N GLU A 169 7.23 -20.07 8.04
CA GLU A 169 7.96 -19.54 6.88
C GLU A 169 6.99 -19.06 5.80
N GLY A 170 7.33 -17.94 5.16
CA GLY A 170 6.50 -17.30 4.14
C GLY A 170 5.20 -16.67 4.67
N HIS A 171 5.07 -16.50 5.99
CA HIS A 171 3.88 -15.90 6.62
C HIS A 171 4.26 -14.76 7.56
N TYR A 172 3.28 -13.88 7.81
CA TYR A 172 3.43 -12.72 8.69
C TYR A 172 2.33 -12.70 9.73
N PHE A 173 2.67 -12.28 10.96
CA PHE A 173 1.71 -12.02 12.01
C PHE A 173 1.45 -10.52 12.05
N VAL A 174 0.19 -10.14 11.87
CA VAL A 174 -0.20 -8.74 11.75
C VAL A 174 -1.20 -8.34 12.84
N MET A 175 -1.11 -7.09 13.29
CA MET A 175 -2.05 -6.53 14.28
C MET A 175 -2.53 -5.16 13.82
N GLY A 176 -3.74 -4.79 14.24
CA GLY A 176 -4.18 -3.39 14.13
C GLY A 176 -3.56 -2.52 15.20
N ASP A 177 -3.31 -1.25 14.90
CA ASP A 177 -2.77 -0.29 15.86
C ASP A 177 -3.77 -0.02 16.99
N ASN A 178 -5.09 0.01 16.68
CA ASN A 178 -6.14 -0.05 17.70
C ASN A 178 -6.29 -1.49 18.23
N ARG A 179 -5.45 -1.85 19.18
CA ARG A 179 -5.28 -3.20 19.74
C ARG A 179 -6.55 -3.83 20.27
N ASP A 180 -7.44 -3.03 20.84
CA ASP A 180 -8.68 -3.51 21.45
C ASP A 180 -9.82 -3.68 20.44
N HIS A 181 -9.79 -2.96 19.31
CA HIS A 181 -10.83 -2.97 18.30
C HIS A 181 -10.31 -3.44 16.93
N SER A 182 -9.42 -4.43 16.93
CA SER A 182 -8.88 -5.01 15.72
C SER A 182 -9.17 -6.51 15.62
N PHE A 183 -9.81 -6.91 14.53
CA PHE A 183 -9.89 -8.31 14.10
C PHE A 183 -8.67 -8.61 13.26
N ASP A 184 -7.65 -9.24 13.86
CA ASP A 184 -6.32 -9.45 13.29
C ASP A 184 -5.79 -10.87 13.54
N SER A 185 -4.48 -11.07 13.37
CA SER A 185 -3.85 -12.39 13.45
C SER A 185 -4.10 -13.13 14.77
N ARG A 186 -4.42 -12.44 15.85
CA ARG A 186 -4.84 -13.07 17.11
C ARG A 186 -6.10 -13.91 16.96
N PHE A 187 -6.93 -13.60 15.97
CA PHE A 187 -8.25 -14.24 15.75
C PHE A 187 -8.26 -15.22 14.59
N TRP A 188 -7.54 -14.92 13.49
CA TRP A 188 -7.62 -15.70 12.26
C TRP A 188 -6.28 -16.26 11.77
N GLY A 189 -5.16 -16.00 12.49
CA GLY A 189 -3.84 -16.58 12.19
C GLY A 189 -2.97 -15.69 11.33
N TYR A 190 -2.31 -16.25 10.32
CA TYR A 190 -1.21 -15.62 9.61
C TYR A 190 -1.61 -15.12 8.22
N VAL A 191 -0.89 -14.10 7.73
CA VAL A 191 -0.98 -13.63 6.34
C VAL A 191 0.10 -14.31 5.52
N PRO A 192 -0.24 -15.11 4.51
CA PRO A 192 0.72 -15.60 3.53
C PRO A 192 1.34 -14.45 2.73
N GLN A 193 2.60 -14.57 2.36
CA GLN A 193 3.30 -13.53 1.59
C GLN A 193 2.61 -13.21 0.26
N GLU A 194 2.09 -14.23 -0.42
CA GLU A 194 1.35 -14.07 -1.69
C GLU A 194 0.06 -13.25 -1.57
N ASN A 195 -0.50 -13.13 -0.35
CA ASN A 195 -1.69 -12.31 -0.12
C ASN A 195 -1.36 -10.82 0.04
N ILE A 196 -0.09 -10.44 0.22
CA ILE A 196 0.30 -9.05 0.45
C ILE A 196 0.23 -8.28 -0.86
N LYS A 197 -0.62 -7.24 -0.90
CA LYS A 197 -0.80 -6.35 -2.06
C LYS A 197 0.22 -5.21 -2.11
N GLY A 198 0.78 -4.82 -0.97
CA GLY A 198 1.83 -3.80 -0.90
C GLY A 198 1.88 -3.01 0.40
N LEU A 199 2.83 -2.06 0.45
CA LEU A 199 3.07 -1.16 1.57
C LEU A 199 2.22 0.09 1.47
N ALA A 200 1.43 0.40 2.51
CA ALA A 200 0.76 1.69 2.65
C ALA A 200 1.79 2.74 3.06
N PHE A 201 1.95 3.83 2.29
CA PHE A 201 3.05 4.76 2.54
C PHE A 201 2.65 6.22 2.72
N ILE A 202 1.49 6.65 2.20
CA ILE A 202 1.03 8.04 2.30
C ILE A 202 -0.50 8.13 2.32
N LYS A 203 -1.02 9.07 3.11
CA LYS A 203 -2.42 9.49 3.11
C LYS A 203 -2.56 10.65 2.12
N TYR A 204 -3.19 10.43 0.96
CA TYR A 204 -3.33 11.49 -0.06
C TYR A 204 -4.62 12.30 0.08
N TRP A 205 -5.61 11.77 0.80
CA TRP A 205 -6.87 12.46 1.11
C TRP A 205 -7.42 11.97 2.44
N SER A 206 -8.17 12.84 3.14
CA SER A 206 -8.86 12.48 4.38
C SER A 206 -10.17 13.25 4.48
N TRP A 207 -11.28 12.54 4.66
CA TRP A 207 -12.61 13.11 4.80
C TRP A 207 -13.21 12.78 6.16
N ASP A 208 -13.73 13.81 6.84
CA ASP A 208 -14.49 13.67 8.06
C ASP A 208 -15.98 13.60 7.74
N SER A 209 -16.58 12.41 7.90
CA SER A 209 -17.99 12.20 7.60
C SER A 209 -18.91 12.82 8.66
N GLU A 210 -18.43 13.03 9.89
CA GLU A 210 -19.22 13.61 10.97
C GLU A 210 -19.36 15.11 10.80
N ASN A 211 -18.25 15.79 10.47
CA ASN A 211 -18.19 17.23 10.26
C ASN A 211 -18.39 17.65 8.80
N ASN A 212 -18.51 16.69 7.86
CA ASN A 212 -18.60 16.92 6.42
C ASN A 212 -17.51 17.87 5.87
N TRP A 213 -16.25 17.65 6.31
CA TRP A 213 -15.11 18.51 5.97
C TRP A 213 -13.82 17.71 5.75
N PRO A 214 -12.92 18.15 4.83
CA PRO A 214 -11.61 17.53 4.67
C PRO A 214 -10.73 17.74 5.90
N ARG A 215 -10.02 16.69 6.34
CA ARG A 215 -9.00 16.78 7.40
C ARG A 215 -7.66 17.16 6.78
N PHE A 216 -7.47 18.44 6.43
CA PHE A 216 -6.28 18.95 5.74
C PHE A 216 -4.97 18.62 6.46
N ASN A 217 -4.98 18.57 7.80
CA ASN A 217 -3.81 18.23 8.62
C ASN A 217 -3.33 16.78 8.44
N ARG A 218 -4.11 15.92 7.78
CA ARG A 218 -3.77 14.52 7.51
C ARG A 218 -3.33 14.28 6.07
N ILE A 219 -3.65 15.20 5.16
CA ILE A 219 -3.35 15.09 3.72
C ILE A 219 -1.84 15.23 3.49
N GLY A 220 -1.26 14.33 2.68
CA GLY A 220 0.17 14.31 2.37
C GLY A 220 1.06 13.74 3.47
N ARG A 221 0.47 13.24 4.58
CA ARG A 221 1.27 12.66 5.67
C ARG A 221 1.69 11.23 5.35
N PRO A 222 2.97 10.90 5.59
CA PRO A 222 3.44 9.52 5.49
C PRO A 222 2.76 8.62 6.52
N ILE A 223 2.82 7.32 6.28
CA ILE A 223 2.35 6.25 7.18
C ILE A 223 3.62 5.55 7.67
N HIS A 224 3.79 5.56 9.00
CA HIS A 224 4.92 4.93 9.68
C HIS A 224 4.43 3.77 10.53
#